data_8152cddbe9d910ab31ddad078a124b2c
#
_entry.id   8152cddbe9d910ab31ddad078a124b2c
#
_cell.length_a   1.000
_cell.length_b   1.000
_cell.length_c   1.000
_cell.angle_alpha   90.00
_cell.angle_beta   90.00
_cell.angle_gamma   90.00
#
_symmetry.space_group_name_H-M   'P 1'
#
loop_
_entity.id
_entity.type
_entity.pdbx_description
1 polymer ?
#
loop_
_entity_poly.entity_id
_entity_poly.type
_entity_poly.pdbx_seq_one_letter_code
_entity_poly.pdbx_strand_id
1 'polypeptide(L)'
;MKRLIPFCLALVMALTCLVAVPAQGADLASVQGTVQALGIMTGDENGNMNLTASINRAEFAKMLVMASPYKDSVASGASNYSLFSDVRRGHWATEYIRVAVEQGWVTGYSDGTFRPDQTIKLEEAAASLLRLLGYENSDLVGSYPAAQINKFHALGLGDGITVTQGQLLTRGDCMYIFYNLMTAETKSGSVYATT
;
A
#
# COMPACT_ATOMS: atom_id res chain seq x y z
N MET A 1 -41.90 -69.23 7.58
CA MET A 1 -40.53 -68.98 7.16
C MET A 1 -40.49 -67.62 6.43
N LYS A 2 -40.12 -66.55 7.15
CA LYS A 2 -40.04 -65.19 6.60
C LYS A 2 -38.56 -64.88 6.33
N ARG A 3 -38.21 -64.66 5.06
CA ARG A 3 -36.85 -64.30 4.67
C ARG A 3 -36.67 -62.77 4.86
N LEU A 4 -35.72 -62.40 5.74
CA LEU A 4 -35.23 -61.02 5.85
C LEU A 4 -34.29 -60.74 4.71
N ILE A 5 -34.55 -59.66 4.00
CA ILE A 5 -33.62 -59.08 2.98
C ILE A 5 -32.80 -58.01 3.71
N PRO A 6 -31.46 -58.05 3.68
CA PRO A 6 -30.65 -56.98 4.25
C PRO A 6 -30.63 -55.78 3.27
N PHE A 7 -30.99 -54.62 3.79
CA PHE A 7 -30.93 -53.34 3.10
C PHE A 7 -29.47 -52.84 3.16
N CYS A 8 -28.71 -53.01 2.08
CA CYS A 8 -27.39 -52.43 1.95
C CYS A 8 -27.55 -50.92 1.64
N LEU A 9 -27.32 -50.11 2.66
CA LEU A 9 -27.25 -48.64 2.53
C LEU A 9 -25.87 -48.28 1.93
N ALA A 10 -25.83 -48.06 0.62
CA ALA A 10 -24.63 -47.55 -0.05
C ALA A 10 -24.46 -46.08 0.28
N LEU A 11 -23.53 -45.80 1.20
CA LEU A 11 -23.10 -44.42 1.51
C LEU A 11 -22.22 -43.92 0.38
N VAL A 12 -22.79 -43.16 -0.56
CA VAL A 12 -22.04 -42.44 -1.60
C VAL A 12 -21.40 -41.22 -0.94
N MET A 13 -20.12 -41.37 -0.55
CA MET A 13 -19.28 -40.20 -0.22
C MET A 13 -19.02 -39.41 -1.51
N ALA A 14 -19.75 -38.31 -1.70
CA ALA A 14 -19.38 -37.29 -2.67
C ALA A 14 -18.12 -36.59 -2.18
N LEU A 15 -16.98 -37.02 -2.70
CA LEU A 15 -15.69 -36.36 -2.53
C LEU A 15 -15.76 -35.07 -3.34
N THR A 16 -16.22 -33.97 -2.73
CA THR A 16 -16.12 -32.64 -3.34
C THR A 16 -14.63 -32.28 -3.38
N CYS A 17 -14.02 -32.51 -4.54
CA CYS A 17 -12.71 -31.96 -4.86
C CYS A 17 -12.82 -30.43 -4.78
N LEU A 18 -12.38 -29.85 -3.66
CA LEU A 18 -12.19 -28.40 -3.55
C LEU A 18 -11.01 -28.08 -4.47
N VAL A 19 -11.32 -27.76 -5.74
CA VAL A 19 -10.33 -27.20 -6.65
C VAL A 19 -9.98 -25.84 -6.06
N ALA A 20 -8.82 -25.73 -5.40
CA ALA A 20 -8.26 -24.46 -5.03
C ALA A 20 -8.04 -23.67 -6.33
N VAL A 21 -8.94 -22.75 -6.61
CA VAL A 21 -8.72 -21.75 -7.66
C VAL A 21 -7.50 -20.97 -7.19
N PRO A 22 -6.38 -20.95 -7.94
CA PRO A 22 -5.28 -20.08 -7.59
C PRO A 22 -5.85 -18.67 -7.49
N ALA A 23 -5.54 -17.95 -6.42
CA ALA A 23 -5.88 -16.55 -6.29
C ALA A 23 -5.23 -15.84 -7.48
N GLN A 24 -6.00 -15.62 -8.55
CA GLN A 24 -5.56 -14.77 -9.63
C GLN A 24 -5.47 -13.37 -9.03
N GLY A 25 -4.25 -12.83 -9.00
CA GLY A 25 -4.05 -11.44 -8.61
C GLY A 25 -5.06 -10.56 -9.38
N ALA A 26 -5.52 -9.50 -8.73
CA ALA A 26 -6.49 -8.60 -9.36
C ALA A 26 -5.97 -8.15 -10.72
N ASP A 27 -6.83 -8.13 -11.72
CA ASP A 27 -6.45 -7.69 -13.06
C ASP A 27 -6.08 -6.19 -13.06
N LEU A 28 -5.22 -5.81 -13.99
CA LEU A 28 -4.68 -4.45 -14.08
C LEU A 28 -5.79 -3.38 -14.14
N ALA A 29 -6.88 -3.65 -14.85
CA ALA A 29 -7.96 -2.67 -15.00
C ALA A 29 -8.71 -2.44 -13.69
N SER A 30 -8.97 -3.51 -12.92
CA SER A 30 -9.57 -3.43 -11.58
C SER A 30 -8.68 -2.70 -10.59
N VAL A 31 -7.37 -2.99 -10.59
CA VAL A 31 -6.38 -2.30 -9.73
C VAL A 31 -6.34 -0.82 -10.06
N GLN A 32 -6.19 -0.47 -11.33
CA GLN A 32 -6.16 0.92 -11.78
C GLN A 32 -7.46 1.65 -11.46
N GLY A 33 -8.61 1.07 -11.80
CA GLY A 33 -9.92 1.66 -11.54
C GLY A 33 -10.16 1.96 -10.07
N THR A 34 -9.77 1.04 -9.18
CA THR A 34 -9.89 1.24 -7.72
C THR A 34 -9.03 2.41 -7.22
N VAL A 35 -7.74 2.43 -7.58
CA VAL A 35 -6.80 3.45 -7.12
C VAL A 35 -7.17 4.84 -7.66
N GLN A 36 -7.70 4.91 -8.89
CA GLN A 36 -8.21 6.15 -9.48
C GLN A 36 -9.52 6.62 -8.82
N ALA A 37 -10.46 5.72 -8.59
CA ALA A 37 -11.74 6.04 -7.93
C ALA A 37 -11.56 6.58 -6.50
N LEU A 38 -10.55 6.06 -5.78
CA LEU A 38 -10.16 6.55 -4.46
C LEU A 38 -9.36 7.87 -4.50
N GLY A 39 -8.95 8.33 -5.69
CA GLY A 39 -8.15 9.54 -5.84
C GLY A 39 -6.70 9.41 -5.37
N ILE A 40 -6.24 8.19 -5.09
CA ILE A 40 -4.88 7.91 -4.59
C ILE A 40 -3.85 8.22 -5.68
N MET A 41 -4.13 7.79 -6.91
CA MET A 41 -3.31 8.07 -8.09
C MET A 41 -4.20 8.52 -9.25
N THR A 42 -3.80 9.58 -9.94
CA THR A 42 -4.46 10.07 -11.14
C THR A 42 -3.52 9.97 -12.34
N GLY A 43 -4.07 9.86 -13.54
CA GLY A 43 -3.31 10.02 -14.77
C GLY A 43 -2.90 11.47 -15.03
N ASP A 44 -2.12 11.67 -16.08
CA ASP A 44 -1.83 12.99 -16.61
C ASP A 44 -3.10 13.64 -17.26
N GLU A 45 -2.96 14.83 -17.84
CA GLU A 45 -4.06 15.54 -18.52
C GLU A 45 -4.71 14.77 -19.68
N ASN A 46 -4.00 13.76 -20.23
CA ASN A 46 -4.50 12.86 -21.28
C ASN A 46 -5.05 11.55 -20.70
N GLY A 47 -5.05 11.38 -19.38
CA GLY A 47 -5.49 10.17 -18.69
C GLY A 47 -4.45 9.05 -18.63
N ASN A 48 -3.21 9.26 -19.10
CA ASN A 48 -2.16 8.24 -19.05
C ASN A 48 -1.62 8.09 -17.63
N MET A 49 -1.60 6.86 -17.14
CA MET A 49 -1.08 6.55 -15.79
C MET A 49 0.44 6.56 -15.70
N ASN A 50 1.15 6.49 -16.84
CA ASN A 50 2.61 6.49 -16.92
C ASN A 50 3.26 5.44 -15.99
N LEU A 51 2.75 4.19 -16.02
CA LEU A 51 3.03 3.15 -15.02
C LEU A 51 4.52 2.75 -14.94
N THR A 52 5.29 2.95 -15.99
CA THR A 52 6.74 2.66 -16.02
C THR A 52 7.61 3.80 -15.49
N ALA A 53 7.04 4.98 -15.26
CA ALA A 53 7.78 6.09 -14.69
C ALA A 53 8.10 5.84 -13.22
N SER A 54 9.29 6.26 -12.78
CA SER A 54 9.68 6.21 -11.37
C SER A 54 8.78 7.14 -10.55
N ILE A 55 8.57 6.79 -9.29
CA ILE A 55 7.85 7.65 -8.34
C ILE A 55 8.84 8.31 -7.38
N ASN A 56 8.64 9.58 -7.09
CA ASN A 56 9.47 10.31 -6.15
C ASN A 56 8.83 10.35 -4.74
N ARG A 57 9.61 10.80 -3.75
CA ARG A 57 9.19 10.86 -2.35
C ARG A 57 8.00 11.79 -2.11
N ALA A 58 7.91 12.89 -2.85
CA ALA A 58 6.78 13.83 -2.74
C ALA A 58 5.49 13.22 -3.29
N GLU A 59 5.56 12.54 -4.43
CA GLU A 59 4.42 11.82 -5.02
C GLU A 59 3.95 10.69 -4.10
N PHE A 60 4.90 9.94 -3.51
CA PHE A 60 4.57 8.88 -2.57
C PHE A 60 3.92 9.42 -1.29
N ALA A 61 4.42 10.53 -0.75
CA ALA A 61 3.79 11.21 0.40
C ALA A 61 2.35 11.64 0.08
N LYS A 62 2.10 12.18 -1.13
CA LYS A 62 0.72 12.47 -1.59
C LYS A 62 -0.13 11.21 -1.60
N MET A 63 0.36 10.10 -2.13
CA MET A 63 -0.40 8.85 -2.19
C MET A 63 -0.76 8.32 -0.79
N LEU A 64 0.16 8.39 0.19
CA LEU A 64 -0.11 8.02 1.59
C LEU A 64 -1.26 8.86 2.17
N VAL A 65 -1.22 10.17 1.99
CA VAL A 65 -2.24 11.07 2.51
C VAL A 65 -3.59 10.83 1.82
N MET A 66 -3.59 10.68 0.49
CA MET A 66 -4.83 10.42 -0.28
C MET A 66 -5.45 9.07 0.05
N ALA A 67 -4.65 8.09 0.46
CA ALA A 67 -5.13 6.79 0.92
C ALA A 67 -5.61 6.79 2.38
N SER A 68 -5.44 7.87 3.12
CA SER A 68 -5.69 7.95 4.57
C SER A 68 -6.95 8.75 4.91
N PRO A 69 -7.45 8.68 6.16
CA PRO A 69 -8.52 9.55 6.66
C PRO A 69 -8.16 11.04 6.65
N TYR A 70 -6.89 11.39 6.46
CA TYR A 70 -6.40 12.77 6.46
C TYR A 70 -6.39 13.46 5.08
N LYS A 71 -6.94 12.81 4.04
CA LYS A 71 -6.99 13.38 2.69
C LYS A 71 -7.64 14.78 2.63
N ASP A 72 -8.66 15.00 3.47
CA ASP A 72 -9.39 16.27 3.54
C ASP A 72 -8.68 17.31 4.44
N SER A 73 -7.61 16.91 5.14
CA SER A 73 -6.79 17.81 5.97
C SER A 73 -5.75 18.58 5.14
N VAL A 74 -5.63 18.27 3.86
CA VAL A 74 -4.79 19.02 2.93
C VAL A 74 -5.54 20.28 2.53
N ALA A 75 -5.19 21.41 3.17
CA ALA A 75 -5.81 22.68 2.88
C ALA A 75 -5.57 23.07 1.42
N SER A 76 -6.63 23.55 0.76
CA SER A 76 -6.52 24.21 -0.53
C SER A 76 -5.86 25.58 -0.33
N GLY A 77 -4.55 25.61 -0.31
CA GLY A 77 -3.79 26.85 -0.14
C GLY A 77 -2.35 26.58 0.30
N ALA A 78 -1.45 27.45 -0.06
CA ALA A 78 -0.04 27.31 0.31
C ALA A 78 0.12 27.36 1.84
N SER A 79 0.76 26.35 2.42
CA SER A 79 1.17 26.36 3.81
C SER A 79 2.00 27.61 4.12
N ASN A 80 1.76 28.22 5.28
CA ASN A 80 2.51 29.40 5.70
C ASN A 80 3.97 29.08 6.07
N TYR A 81 4.32 27.79 6.22
CA TYR A 81 5.68 27.35 6.51
C TYR A 81 5.99 25.98 5.86
N SER A 82 7.26 25.73 5.65
CA SER A 82 7.76 24.41 5.26
C SER A 82 8.55 23.79 6.41
N LEU A 83 8.43 22.48 6.54
CA LEU A 83 9.18 21.69 7.53
C LEU A 83 10.64 21.44 7.12
N PHE A 84 10.95 21.60 5.82
CA PHE A 84 12.24 21.21 5.24
C PHE A 84 12.82 22.32 4.39
N SER A 85 14.15 22.44 4.39
CA SER A 85 14.88 23.50 3.68
C SER A 85 14.75 23.43 2.16
N ASP A 86 14.55 22.22 1.63
CA ASP A 86 14.45 21.94 0.19
C ASP A 86 12.99 21.83 -0.30
N VAL A 87 11.99 21.95 0.57
CA VAL A 87 10.57 22.03 0.20
C VAL A 87 10.10 23.46 0.35
N ARG A 88 9.98 24.19 -0.77
CA ARG A 88 9.54 25.59 -0.76
C ARG A 88 8.06 25.70 -0.40
N ARG A 89 7.63 26.80 0.22
CA ARG A 89 6.23 27.07 0.62
C ARG A 89 5.22 26.89 -0.51
N GLY A 90 5.59 27.24 -1.74
CA GLY A 90 4.75 27.09 -2.93
C GLY A 90 4.92 25.73 -3.65
N HIS A 91 5.67 24.82 -3.09
CA HIS A 91 5.82 23.50 -3.69
C HIS A 91 4.49 22.74 -3.58
N TRP A 92 4.04 22.11 -4.66
CA TRP A 92 2.73 21.47 -4.75
C TRP A 92 2.51 20.38 -3.68
N ALA A 93 3.59 19.73 -3.21
CA ALA A 93 3.51 18.66 -2.23
C ALA A 93 3.68 19.13 -0.78
N THR A 94 3.87 20.43 -0.51
CA THR A 94 4.19 20.93 0.85
C THR A 94 3.19 20.43 1.89
N GLU A 95 1.90 20.53 1.62
CA GLU A 95 0.84 20.11 2.55
C GLU A 95 0.81 18.58 2.72
N TYR A 96 0.97 17.83 1.64
CA TYR A 96 1.04 16.36 1.71
C TYR A 96 2.23 15.89 2.53
N ILE A 97 3.41 16.49 2.32
CA ILE A 97 4.62 16.19 3.09
C ILE A 97 4.40 16.54 4.56
N ARG A 98 3.81 17.71 4.85
CA ARG A 98 3.51 18.13 6.22
C ARG A 98 2.61 17.10 6.92
N VAL A 99 1.48 16.75 6.34
CA VAL A 99 0.55 15.77 6.92
C VAL A 99 1.24 14.42 7.13
N ALA A 100 1.94 13.91 6.12
CA ALA A 100 2.62 12.61 6.23
C ALA A 100 3.71 12.58 7.31
N VAL A 101 4.40 13.70 7.54
CA VAL A 101 5.41 13.85 8.60
C VAL A 101 4.75 14.01 9.98
N GLU A 102 3.71 14.83 10.11
CA GLU A 102 2.95 15.03 11.35
C GLU A 102 2.31 13.72 11.84
N GLN A 103 1.88 12.87 10.91
CA GLN A 103 1.36 11.53 11.21
C GLN A 103 2.47 10.49 11.43
N GLY A 104 3.74 10.86 11.27
CA GLY A 104 4.88 9.98 11.49
C GLY A 104 5.09 8.92 10.39
N TRP A 105 4.37 8.98 9.25
CA TRP A 105 4.49 7.98 8.18
C TRP A 105 5.79 8.11 7.41
N VAL A 106 6.25 9.33 7.19
CA VAL A 106 7.52 9.64 6.55
C VAL A 106 8.38 10.53 7.44
N THR A 107 9.68 10.53 7.20
CA THR A 107 10.64 11.40 7.89
C THR A 107 11.52 12.12 6.88
N GLY A 108 12.02 13.29 7.26
CA GLY A 108 13.12 13.94 6.56
C GLY A 108 14.47 13.32 6.92
N TYR A 109 15.52 13.89 6.35
CA TYR A 109 16.90 13.53 6.63
C TYR A 109 17.49 14.38 7.76
N SER A 110 18.58 13.90 8.36
CA SER A 110 19.26 14.58 9.46
C SER A 110 19.87 15.94 9.09
N ASP A 111 20.02 16.20 7.78
CA ASP A 111 20.48 17.49 7.24
C ASP A 111 19.37 18.54 7.09
N GLY A 112 18.15 18.23 7.54
CA GLY A 112 17.00 19.13 7.46
C GLY A 112 16.33 19.16 6.08
N THR A 113 16.64 18.20 5.18
CA THR A 113 16.00 18.06 3.88
C THR A 113 14.95 16.96 3.86
N PHE A 114 14.01 17.02 2.90
CA PHE A 114 13.06 15.96 2.60
C PHE A 114 13.43 15.18 1.33
N ARG A 115 14.10 15.85 0.41
CA ARG A 115 14.46 15.36 -0.93
C ARG A 115 13.22 14.96 -1.73
N PRO A 116 12.30 15.90 -2.02
CA PRO A 116 11.01 15.62 -2.63
C PRO A 116 11.13 14.91 -3.97
N ASP A 117 12.12 15.26 -4.79
CA ASP A 117 12.32 14.74 -6.13
C ASP A 117 13.14 13.43 -6.16
N GLN A 118 13.68 12.97 -5.02
CA GLN A 118 14.40 11.71 -4.96
C GLN A 118 13.43 10.55 -5.16
N THR A 119 13.77 9.61 -6.07
CA THR A 119 12.99 8.38 -6.27
C THR A 119 12.98 7.53 -4.99
N ILE A 120 11.82 7.00 -4.63
CA ILE A 120 11.65 6.17 -3.43
C ILE A 120 12.03 4.72 -3.68
N LYS A 121 12.65 4.08 -2.69
CA LYS A 121 12.98 2.65 -2.70
C LYS A 121 11.90 1.83 -2.00
N LEU A 122 11.86 0.52 -2.30
CA LEU A 122 10.92 -0.41 -1.69
C LEU A 122 10.96 -0.37 -0.16
N GLU A 123 12.13 -0.38 0.46
CA GLU A 123 12.28 -0.38 1.92
C GLU A 123 11.77 0.90 2.59
N GLU A 124 11.88 2.05 1.91
CA GLU A 124 11.36 3.33 2.40
C GLU A 124 9.83 3.34 2.32
N ALA A 125 9.27 2.85 1.21
CA ALA A 125 7.83 2.72 1.01
C ALA A 125 7.22 1.71 2.01
N ALA A 126 7.86 0.55 2.19
CA ALA A 126 7.42 -0.47 3.15
C ALA A 126 7.36 0.09 4.57
N ALA A 127 8.41 0.80 5.01
CA ALA A 127 8.44 1.43 6.33
C ALA A 127 7.30 2.46 6.50
N SER A 128 7.03 3.25 5.47
CA SER A 128 5.96 4.27 5.50
C SER A 128 4.57 3.66 5.57
N LEU A 129 4.32 2.62 4.78
CA LEU A 129 3.03 1.91 4.76
C LEU A 129 2.78 1.15 6.07
N LEU A 130 3.80 0.54 6.65
CA LEU A 130 3.67 -0.12 7.95
C LEU A 130 3.29 0.88 9.05
N ARG A 131 3.89 2.08 9.06
CA ARG A 131 3.49 3.14 10.00
C ARG A 131 2.06 3.62 9.75
N LEU A 132 1.64 3.74 8.48
CA LEU A 132 0.26 4.07 8.14
C LEU A 132 -0.73 3.00 8.67
N LEU A 133 -0.34 1.73 8.66
CA LEU A 133 -1.09 0.61 9.23
C LEU A 133 -0.98 0.50 10.76
N GLY A 134 -0.24 1.42 11.42
CA GLY A 134 -0.07 1.47 12.87
C GLY A 134 1.05 0.60 13.44
N TYR A 135 1.88 -0.03 12.59
CA TYR A 135 3.04 -0.80 13.05
C TYR A 135 4.24 0.12 13.36
N GLU A 136 4.91 -0.17 14.45
CA GLU A 136 6.16 0.46 14.86
C GLU A 136 7.34 -0.51 14.68
N ASN A 137 8.58 0.00 14.77
CA ASN A 137 9.77 -0.84 14.65
C ASN A 137 9.83 -1.94 15.73
N SER A 138 9.27 -1.69 16.90
CA SER A 138 9.16 -2.64 18.02
C SER A 138 8.23 -3.83 17.72
N ASP A 139 7.34 -3.70 16.76
CA ASP A 139 6.42 -4.76 16.34
C ASP A 139 7.05 -5.71 15.30
N LEU A 140 8.24 -5.37 14.80
CA LEU A 140 8.89 -6.07 13.70
C LEU A 140 10.02 -6.95 14.21
N VAL A 141 10.16 -8.13 13.61
CA VAL A 141 11.23 -9.07 13.96
C VAL A 141 12.42 -8.89 13.01
N GLY A 142 13.57 -8.51 13.55
CA GLY A 142 14.79 -8.29 12.80
C GLY A 142 15.19 -6.82 12.74
N SER A 143 16.11 -6.50 11.83
CA SER A 143 16.63 -5.14 11.63
C SER A 143 16.17 -4.55 10.31
N TYR A 144 16.14 -3.21 10.25
CA TYR A 144 15.92 -2.48 9.00
C TYR A 144 17.02 -2.81 7.96
N PRO A 145 16.69 -2.99 6.69
CA PRO A 145 15.35 -2.90 6.11
C PRO A 145 14.59 -4.25 6.02
N ALA A 146 15.25 -5.37 6.33
CA ALA A 146 14.70 -6.71 6.15
C ALA A 146 13.40 -6.93 6.96
N ALA A 147 13.34 -6.42 8.18
CA ALA A 147 12.16 -6.54 9.04
C ALA A 147 10.92 -5.89 8.42
N GLN A 148 11.08 -4.69 7.85
CA GLN A 148 10.01 -3.95 7.18
C GLN A 148 9.56 -4.67 5.90
N ILE A 149 10.49 -5.14 5.08
CA ILE A 149 10.20 -5.86 3.84
C ILE A 149 9.47 -7.18 4.13
N ASN A 150 9.93 -7.94 5.13
CA ASN A 150 9.27 -9.18 5.53
C ASN A 150 7.83 -8.94 5.98
N LYS A 151 7.60 -7.93 6.82
CA LYS A 151 6.25 -7.59 7.28
C LYS A 151 5.37 -7.06 6.15
N PHE A 152 5.92 -6.24 5.24
CA PHE A 152 5.26 -5.75 4.04
C PHE A 152 4.73 -6.90 3.18
N HIS A 153 5.55 -7.92 2.91
CA HIS A 153 5.11 -9.10 2.16
C HIS A 153 4.14 -9.98 2.96
N ALA A 154 4.35 -10.15 4.28
CA ALA A 154 3.44 -10.91 5.12
C ALA A 154 2.01 -10.33 5.19
N LEU A 155 1.86 -9.02 4.94
CA LEU A 155 0.57 -8.35 4.84
C LEU A 155 -0.01 -8.33 3.41
N GLY A 156 0.63 -8.99 2.44
CA GLY A 156 0.22 -9.00 1.03
C GLY A 156 0.42 -7.68 0.29
N LEU A 157 1.08 -6.69 0.90
CA LEU A 157 1.28 -5.37 0.28
C LEU A 157 2.10 -5.44 -1.01
N GLY A 158 2.96 -6.45 -1.15
CA GLY A 158 3.82 -6.67 -2.31
C GLY A 158 3.21 -7.56 -3.40
N ASP A 159 1.95 -7.93 -3.30
CA ASP A 159 1.33 -8.80 -4.30
C ASP A 159 1.21 -8.08 -5.65
N GLY A 160 1.61 -8.77 -6.70
CA GLY A 160 1.59 -8.23 -8.08
C GLY A 160 2.82 -7.38 -8.45
N ILE A 161 3.80 -7.18 -7.57
CA ILE A 161 5.07 -6.52 -7.90
C ILE A 161 6.25 -7.49 -7.80
N THR A 162 7.32 -7.19 -8.53
CA THR A 162 8.56 -8.00 -8.55
C THR A 162 9.76 -7.27 -7.96
N VAL A 163 9.55 -6.06 -7.42
CA VAL A 163 10.59 -5.20 -6.86
C VAL A 163 11.13 -5.80 -5.57
N THR A 164 12.46 -5.76 -5.40
CA THR A 164 13.17 -6.28 -4.23
C THR A 164 13.93 -5.18 -3.50
N GLN A 165 14.49 -5.52 -2.34
CA GLN A 165 15.27 -4.59 -1.51
C GLN A 165 16.30 -3.79 -2.33
N GLY A 166 16.36 -2.50 -2.08
CA GLY A 166 17.29 -1.57 -2.73
C GLY A 166 16.83 -1.03 -4.07
N GLN A 167 15.80 -1.64 -4.68
CA GLN A 167 15.27 -1.18 -5.96
C GLN A 167 14.30 -0.02 -5.80
N LEU A 168 14.25 0.80 -6.85
CA LEU A 168 13.38 1.95 -6.96
C LEU A 168 11.99 1.52 -7.43
N LEU A 169 10.95 2.18 -6.90
CA LEU A 169 9.56 1.92 -7.29
C LEU A 169 9.16 2.73 -8.53
N THR A 170 8.35 2.09 -9.35
CA THR A 170 7.61 2.73 -10.42
C THR A 170 6.19 3.13 -9.96
N ARG A 171 5.51 3.93 -10.77
CA ARG A 171 4.09 4.25 -10.56
C ARG A 171 3.21 2.99 -10.62
N GLY A 172 3.58 2.02 -11.47
CA GLY A 172 2.90 0.72 -11.56
C GLY A 172 3.04 -0.09 -10.28
N ASP A 173 4.25 -0.16 -9.70
CA ASP A 173 4.46 -0.84 -8.42
C ASP A 173 3.62 -0.18 -7.32
N CYS A 174 3.66 1.15 -7.22
CA CYS A 174 2.86 1.88 -6.24
C CYS A 174 1.35 1.68 -6.44
N MET A 175 0.88 1.57 -7.67
CA MET A 175 -0.53 1.31 -7.95
C MET A 175 -0.98 -0.03 -7.33
N TYR A 176 -0.22 -1.12 -7.51
CA TYR A 176 -0.51 -2.41 -6.86
C TYR A 176 -0.39 -2.33 -5.34
N ILE A 177 0.66 -1.70 -4.84
CA ILE A 177 0.90 -1.54 -3.39
C ILE A 177 -0.29 -0.83 -2.72
N PHE A 178 -0.77 0.27 -3.26
CA PHE A 178 -1.90 1.01 -2.68
C PHE A 178 -3.25 0.33 -2.90
N TYR A 179 -3.40 -0.46 -3.95
CA TYR A 179 -4.55 -1.35 -4.09
C TYR A 179 -4.56 -2.41 -2.98
N ASN A 180 -3.42 -3.09 -2.76
CA ASN A 180 -3.28 -4.12 -1.72
C ASN A 180 -3.46 -3.54 -0.31
N LEU A 181 -3.05 -2.27 -0.09
CA LEU A 181 -3.26 -1.57 1.16
C LEU A 181 -4.73 -1.57 1.59
N MET A 182 -5.67 -1.50 0.66
CA MET A 182 -7.11 -1.45 1.00
C MET A 182 -7.58 -2.70 1.74
N THR A 183 -6.97 -3.84 1.50
CA THR A 183 -7.32 -5.13 2.13
C THR A 183 -6.31 -5.57 3.20
N ALA A 184 -5.24 -4.81 3.40
CA ALA A 184 -4.21 -5.13 4.37
C ALA A 184 -4.74 -5.02 5.81
N GLU A 185 -4.22 -5.88 6.68
CA GLU A 185 -4.54 -5.85 8.11
C GLU A 185 -3.73 -4.78 8.84
N THR A 186 -4.41 -3.92 9.59
CA THR A 186 -3.78 -2.96 10.49
C THR A 186 -3.22 -3.66 11.72
N LYS A 187 -2.38 -2.98 12.51
CA LYS A 187 -1.90 -3.50 13.80
C LYS A 187 -3.03 -3.86 14.77
N SER A 188 -4.18 -3.19 14.67
CA SER A 188 -5.35 -3.49 15.51
C SER A 188 -6.15 -4.71 15.05
N GLY A 189 -5.78 -5.35 13.95
CA GLY A 189 -6.47 -6.52 13.39
C GLY A 189 -7.69 -6.19 12.52
N SER A 190 -7.88 -4.92 12.15
CA SER A 190 -8.94 -4.49 11.25
C SER A 190 -8.43 -4.39 9.81
N VAL A 191 -9.30 -4.56 8.83
CA VAL A 191 -8.97 -4.28 7.42
C VAL A 191 -8.87 -2.77 7.22
N TYR A 192 -7.79 -2.30 6.58
CA TYR A 192 -7.48 -0.87 6.45
C TYR A 192 -8.62 -0.04 5.84
N ALA A 193 -9.24 -0.50 4.75
CA ALA A 193 -10.33 0.24 4.10
C ALA A 193 -11.61 0.38 4.95
N THR A 194 -11.68 -0.28 6.12
CA THR A 194 -12.84 -0.22 7.04
C THR A 194 -12.55 0.58 8.31
N THR A 195 -11.38 1.18 8.41
CA THR A 195 -10.91 2.02 9.54
C THR A 195 -10.87 3.53 9.20
#